data_4233a460ac818673b2e3752ea0613db5
#
_entry.id   4233a460ac818673b2e3752ea0613db5
#
_cell.length_a   1.000
_cell.length_b   1.000
_cell.length_c   1.000
_cell.angle_alpha   90.00
_cell.angle_beta   90.00
_cell.angle_gamma   90.00
#
_symmetry.space_group_name_H-M   'P 1'
#
loop_
_entity.id
_entity.type
_entity.pdbx_description
1 polymer ?
#
loop_
_entity_poly.entity_id
_entity_poly.type
_entity_poly.pdbx_seq_one_letter_code
_entity_poly.pdbx_strand_id
1 'polypeptide(L)'
;MPRLARWLIKTALLCLAMALALGAVRAGQMSGVLPGSAAPLWLPQLHLLTVGWLTQLIFGVAFWLFPTPDRGLASARLVWVAYGALNTGLLLRLACEPTALPAPLCRWGLVASALLQWTASLLFVLHFWCRVRPK
;
A
#
# COMPACT_ATOMS: atom_id res chain seq x y z
N MET A 1 -14.76 -16.00 4.03
CA MET A 1 -13.65 -15.01 3.87
C MET A 1 -14.04 -13.71 4.57
N PRO A 2 -13.23 -13.21 5.52
CA PRO A 2 -13.51 -11.97 6.25
C PRO A 2 -13.63 -10.76 5.32
N ARG A 3 -14.47 -9.78 5.67
CA ARG A 3 -14.68 -8.57 4.85
C ARG A 3 -13.36 -7.83 4.56
N LEU A 4 -12.51 -7.69 5.58
CA LEU A 4 -11.23 -7.00 5.45
C LEU A 4 -10.27 -7.71 4.48
N ALA A 5 -10.16 -9.05 4.54
CA ALA A 5 -9.33 -9.81 3.59
C ALA A 5 -9.73 -9.56 2.14
N ARG A 6 -11.04 -9.50 1.87
CA ARG A 6 -11.57 -9.16 0.54
C ARG A 6 -11.18 -7.76 0.09
N TRP A 7 -11.23 -6.78 0.99
CA TRP A 7 -10.83 -5.41 0.65
C TRP A 7 -9.33 -5.31 0.40
N LEU A 8 -8.48 -5.91 1.26
CA LEU A 8 -7.03 -5.96 1.07
C LEU A 8 -6.66 -6.57 -0.28
N ILE A 9 -7.26 -7.70 -0.66
CA ILE A 9 -6.97 -8.37 -1.93
C ILE A 9 -7.47 -7.54 -3.11
N LYS A 10 -8.69 -6.97 -3.06
CA LYS A 10 -9.22 -6.14 -4.14
C LYS A 10 -8.38 -4.88 -4.38
N THR A 11 -8.00 -4.18 -3.31
CA THR A 11 -7.14 -3.00 -3.43
C THR A 11 -5.74 -3.37 -3.89
N ALA A 12 -5.19 -4.51 -3.45
CA ALA A 12 -3.92 -5.01 -3.97
C ALA A 12 -3.97 -5.25 -5.50
N LEU A 13 -5.01 -5.90 -6.00
CA LEU A 13 -5.16 -6.14 -7.44
C LEU A 13 -5.37 -4.82 -8.22
N LEU A 14 -6.09 -3.86 -7.66
CA LEU A 14 -6.21 -2.53 -8.26
C LEU A 14 -4.85 -1.81 -8.33
N CYS A 15 -4.07 -1.85 -7.26
CA CYS A 15 -2.72 -1.30 -7.24
C CYS A 15 -1.79 -1.98 -8.25
N LEU A 16 -1.90 -3.29 -8.44
CA LEU A 16 -1.18 -4.01 -9.49
C LEU A 16 -1.54 -3.48 -10.88
N ALA A 17 -2.84 -3.38 -11.19
CA ALA A 17 -3.29 -2.88 -12.49
C ALA A 17 -2.78 -1.44 -12.74
N MET A 18 -2.85 -0.57 -11.73
CA MET A 18 -2.31 0.81 -11.81
C MET A 18 -0.80 0.82 -12.01
N ALA A 19 -0.06 -0.04 -11.29
CA ALA A 19 1.40 -0.14 -11.42
C ALA A 19 1.84 -0.60 -12.81
N LEU A 20 1.12 -1.58 -13.39
CA LEU A 20 1.39 -2.06 -14.74
C LEU A 20 1.04 -1.00 -15.81
N ALA A 21 -0.08 -0.28 -15.65
CA ALA A 21 -0.44 0.83 -16.52
C ALA A 21 0.63 1.95 -16.47
N LEU A 22 1.08 2.30 -15.28
CA LEU A 22 2.15 3.29 -15.09
C LEU A 22 3.48 2.82 -15.70
N GLY A 23 3.77 1.52 -15.59
CA GLY A 23 4.92 0.88 -16.23
C GLY A 23 4.86 0.96 -17.75
N ALA A 24 3.69 0.75 -18.34
CA ALA A 24 3.49 0.86 -19.80
C ALA A 24 3.70 2.31 -20.28
N VAL A 25 3.13 3.29 -19.57
CA VAL A 25 3.36 4.73 -19.88
C VAL A 25 4.85 5.06 -19.80
N ARG A 26 5.52 4.62 -18.74
CA ARG A 26 6.96 4.84 -18.55
C ARG A 26 7.79 4.18 -19.64
N ALA A 27 7.47 2.97 -20.07
CA ALA A 27 8.13 2.31 -21.19
C ALA A 27 7.94 3.08 -22.50
N GLY A 28 6.74 3.60 -22.78
CA GLY A 28 6.46 4.47 -23.92
C GLY A 28 7.26 5.78 -23.90
N GLN A 29 7.48 6.37 -22.72
CA GLN A 29 8.33 7.56 -22.56
C GLN A 29 9.81 7.24 -22.76
N MET A 30 10.28 6.10 -22.26
CA MET A 30 11.68 5.66 -22.44
C MET A 30 11.99 5.33 -23.91
N SER A 31 11.03 4.81 -24.65
CA SER A 31 11.19 4.49 -26.07
C SER A 31 10.98 5.71 -27.02
N GLY A 32 10.63 6.88 -26.46
CA GLY A 32 10.34 8.09 -27.25
C GLY A 32 8.99 8.09 -27.98
N VAL A 33 8.15 7.07 -27.76
CA VAL A 33 6.80 6.99 -28.36
C VAL A 33 5.84 7.95 -27.67
N LEU A 34 5.99 8.14 -26.36
CA LEU A 34 5.17 9.06 -25.58
C LEU A 34 6.00 10.28 -25.14
N PRO A 35 5.40 11.49 -25.14
CA PRO A 35 6.06 12.69 -24.63
C PRO A 35 6.22 12.63 -23.12
N GLY A 36 7.26 13.29 -22.59
CA GLY A 36 7.51 13.42 -21.16
C GLY A 36 8.73 12.66 -20.68
N SER A 37 8.98 12.71 -19.36
CA SER A 37 10.10 12.04 -18.69
C SER A 37 9.63 10.84 -17.91
N ALA A 38 10.28 9.70 -18.10
CA ALA A 38 10.00 8.47 -17.39
C ALA A 38 10.52 8.48 -15.92
N ALA A 39 11.45 9.39 -15.59
CA ALA A 39 12.11 9.42 -14.28
C ALA A 39 11.16 9.66 -13.11
N PRO A 40 10.20 10.61 -13.14
CA PRO A 40 9.30 10.86 -12.02
C PRO A 40 8.36 9.70 -11.71
N LEU A 41 8.11 8.81 -12.67
CA LEU A 41 7.15 7.71 -12.55
C LEU A 41 7.74 6.43 -11.91
N TRP A 42 9.06 6.40 -11.71
CA TRP A 42 9.75 5.21 -11.17
C TRP A 42 9.33 4.90 -9.73
N LEU A 43 9.43 5.88 -8.85
CA LEU A 43 9.12 5.70 -7.42
C LEU A 43 7.63 5.39 -7.18
N PRO A 44 6.67 6.13 -7.76
CA PRO A 44 5.25 5.78 -7.67
C PRO A 44 4.94 4.35 -8.14
N GLN A 45 5.52 3.93 -9.27
CA GLN A 45 5.35 2.57 -9.77
C GLN A 45 5.88 1.53 -8.78
N LEU A 46 7.07 1.77 -8.21
CA LEU A 46 7.68 0.86 -7.23
C LEU A 46 6.82 0.75 -5.97
N HIS A 47 6.29 1.86 -5.44
CA HIS A 47 5.42 1.84 -4.27
C HIS A 47 4.08 1.14 -4.51
N LEU A 48 3.50 1.30 -5.70
CA LEU A 48 2.30 0.57 -6.09
C LEU A 48 2.55 -0.94 -6.14
N LEU A 49 3.71 -1.38 -6.66
CA LEU A 49 4.06 -2.80 -6.73
C LEU A 49 4.39 -3.39 -5.36
N THR A 50 5.17 -2.69 -4.54
CA THR A 50 5.67 -3.24 -3.27
C THR A 50 4.66 -3.07 -2.13
N VAL A 51 4.23 -1.85 -1.87
CA VAL A 51 3.32 -1.52 -0.76
C VAL A 51 1.86 -1.72 -1.16
N GLY A 52 1.48 -1.23 -2.33
CA GLY A 52 0.10 -1.30 -2.82
C GLY A 52 -0.32 -2.71 -3.17
N TRP A 53 0.46 -3.45 -3.94
CA TRP A 53 0.12 -4.80 -4.37
C TRP A 53 0.67 -5.87 -3.44
N LEU A 54 1.99 -6.05 -3.39
CA LEU A 54 2.60 -7.21 -2.73
C LEU A 54 2.28 -7.24 -1.23
N THR A 55 2.51 -6.17 -0.51
CA THR A 55 2.29 -6.10 0.94
C THR A 55 0.80 -6.28 1.29
N GLN A 56 -0.11 -5.61 0.57
CA GLN A 56 -1.54 -5.75 0.83
C GLN A 56 -2.05 -7.15 0.49
N LEU A 57 -1.53 -7.78 -0.58
CA LEU A 57 -1.89 -9.15 -0.96
C LEU A 57 -1.46 -10.14 0.12
N ILE A 58 -0.22 -10.03 0.60
CA ILE A 58 0.30 -10.88 1.69
C ILE A 58 -0.55 -10.72 2.95
N PHE A 59 -0.85 -9.50 3.36
CA PHE A 59 -1.68 -9.24 4.54
C PHE A 59 -3.11 -9.76 4.36
N GLY A 60 -3.69 -9.60 3.16
CA GLY A 60 -5.03 -10.09 2.85
C GLY A 60 -5.13 -11.61 2.91
N VAL A 61 -4.14 -12.32 2.34
CA VAL A 61 -4.07 -13.77 2.36
C VAL A 61 -3.76 -14.27 3.77
N ALA A 62 -2.82 -13.66 4.49
CA ALA A 62 -2.51 -14.00 5.87
C ALA A 62 -3.73 -13.82 6.79
N PHE A 63 -4.48 -12.75 6.60
CA PHE A 63 -5.71 -12.51 7.38
C PHE A 63 -6.80 -13.55 7.10
N TRP A 64 -6.81 -14.12 5.90
CA TRP A 64 -7.73 -15.20 5.55
C TRP A 64 -7.27 -16.56 6.07
N LEU A 65 -5.98 -16.87 5.99
CA LEU A 65 -5.42 -18.17 6.37
C LEU A 65 -5.30 -18.37 7.89
N PHE A 66 -4.90 -17.32 8.62
CA PHE A 66 -4.72 -17.43 10.08
C PHE A 66 -6.05 -17.18 10.79
N PRO A 67 -6.61 -18.19 11.50
CA PRO A 67 -7.86 -18.03 12.22
C PRO A 67 -7.75 -16.90 13.26
N THR A 68 -8.79 -16.10 13.32
CA THR A 68 -8.93 -15.08 14.37
C THR A 68 -9.23 -15.80 15.69
N PRO A 69 -8.38 -15.69 16.71
CA PRO A 69 -8.85 -15.99 18.06
C PRO A 69 -10.00 -15.02 18.37
N ASP A 70 -11.02 -15.48 19.11
CA ASP A 70 -12.21 -14.73 19.52
C ASP A 70 -11.90 -13.52 20.45
N ARG A 71 -10.86 -12.78 20.15
CA ARG A 71 -10.46 -11.58 20.87
C ARG A 71 -11.07 -10.36 20.21
N GLY A 72 -12.31 -10.08 20.62
CA GLY A 72 -13.01 -8.80 20.64
C GLY A 72 -12.92 -7.84 19.44
N LEU A 73 -13.94 -7.03 19.29
CA LEU A 73 -14.10 -5.92 18.33
C LEU A 73 -12.90 -4.96 18.24
N ALA A 74 -12.08 -4.84 19.28
CA ALA A 74 -10.87 -4.01 19.30
C ALA A 74 -9.81 -4.49 18.29
N SER A 75 -9.63 -5.79 18.13
CA SER A 75 -8.68 -6.36 17.15
C SER A 75 -9.10 -6.11 15.71
N ALA A 76 -10.41 -6.16 15.41
CA ALA A 76 -10.92 -5.89 14.07
C ALA A 76 -10.81 -4.41 13.68
N ARG A 77 -11.07 -3.48 14.62
CA ARG A 77 -10.92 -2.03 14.40
C ARG A 77 -9.48 -1.65 14.10
N LEU A 78 -8.54 -2.21 14.85
CA LEU A 78 -7.10 -1.93 14.69
C LEU A 78 -6.62 -2.27 13.27
N VAL A 79 -7.06 -3.39 12.72
CA VAL A 79 -6.67 -3.81 11.36
C VAL A 79 -7.33 -2.95 10.29
N TRP A 80 -8.57 -2.46 10.50
CA TRP A 80 -9.19 -1.47 9.61
C TRP A 80 -8.45 -0.13 9.63
N VAL A 81 -7.99 0.33 10.80
CA VAL A 81 -7.14 1.52 10.92
C VAL A 81 -5.83 1.32 10.17
N ALA A 82 -5.17 0.17 10.34
CA ALA A 82 -3.96 -0.16 9.62
C ALA A 82 -4.16 -0.18 8.09
N TYR A 83 -5.28 -0.76 7.61
CA TYR A 83 -5.65 -0.73 6.20
C TYR A 83 -5.84 0.69 5.68
N GLY A 84 -6.57 1.54 6.43
CA GLY A 84 -6.78 2.94 6.08
C GLY A 84 -5.48 3.73 6.05
N ALA A 85 -4.63 3.58 7.07
CA ALA A 85 -3.33 4.25 7.16
C ALA A 85 -2.39 3.85 6.00
N LEU A 86 -2.34 2.56 5.65
CA LEU A 86 -1.53 2.06 4.55
C LEU A 86 -1.94 2.68 3.21
N ASN A 87 -3.24 2.67 2.90
CA ASN A 87 -3.75 3.20 1.65
C ASN A 87 -3.66 4.74 1.59
N THR A 88 -3.95 5.44 2.69
CA THR A 88 -3.76 6.90 2.75
C THR A 88 -2.29 7.29 2.58
N GLY A 89 -1.37 6.57 3.23
CA GLY A 89 0.06 6.77 3.04
C GLY A 89 0.50 6.53 1.59
N LEU A 90 -0.03 5.50 0.94
CA LEU A 90 0.24 5.21 -0.47
C LEU A 90 -0.28 6.32 -1.40
N LEU A 91 -1.51 6.81 -1.19
CA LEU A 91 -2.10 7.90 -1.97
C LEU A 91 -1.32 9.20 -1.82
N LEU A 92 -0.88 9.55 -0.59
CA LEU A 92 -0.04 10.73 -0.35
C LEU A 92 1.27 10.62 -1.12
N ARG A 93 1.88 9.44 -1.17
CA ARG A 93 3.11 9.22 -1.90
C ARG A 93 2.90 9.37 -3.41
N LEU A 94 1.85 8.77 -3.95
CA LEU A 94 1.48 8.91 -5.36
C LEU A 94 1.21 10.36 -5.79
N ALA A 95 0.66 11.17 -4.88
CA ALA A 95 0.41 12.58 -5.14
C ALA A 95 1.67 13.45 -5.06
N CYS A 96 2.61 13.12 -4.16
CA CYS A 96 3.78 13.95 -3.86
C CYS A 96 5.04 13.57 -4.66
N GLU A 97 5.20 12.32 -5.07
CA GLU A 97 6.40 11.87 -5.80
C GLU A 97 6.49 12.41 -7.23
N PRO A 98 5.40 12.50 -8.03
CA PRO A 98 5.46 13.04 -9.39
C PRO A 98 5.62 14.57 -9.47
N THR A 99 5.80 15.26 -8.37
CA THR A 99 6.14 16.69 -8.29
C THR A 99 5.10 17.69 -8.82
N ALA A 100 3.83 17.35 -8.80
CA ALA A 100 2.77 18.25 -9.23
C ALA A 100 2.37 19.31 -8.17
N LEU A 101 2.82 19.17 -6.92
CA LEU A 101 2.42 20.02 -5.79
C LEU A 101 3.59 20.92 -5.31
N PRO A 102 3.29 22.07 -4.62
CA PRO A 102 4.31 22.95 -4.07
C PRO A 102 5.28 22.23 -3.13
N ALA A 103 6.57 22.50 -3.28
CA ALA A 103 7.66 21.81 -2.56
C ALA A 103 7.48 21.66 -1.04
N PRO A 104 7.02 22.67 -0.25
CA PRO A 104 6.83 22.50 1.18
C PRO A 104 5.72 21.51 1.52
N LEU A 105 4.63 21.48 0.75
CA LEU A 105 3.51 20.57 0.97
C LEU A 105 3.91 19.11 0.65
N CYS A 106 4.68 18.90 -0.43
CA CYS A 106 5.18 17.57 -0.79
C CYS A 106 6.15 17.00 0.25
N ARG A 107 7.02 17.84 0.81
CA ARG A 107 7.96 17.39 1.86
C ARG A 107 7.24 16.80 3.07
N TRP A 108 6.28 17.53 3.62
CA TRP A 108 5.47 17.05 4.74
C TRP A 108 4.56 15.88 4.35
N GLY A 109 4.02 15.89 3.14
CA GLY A 109 3.23 14.80 2.60
C GLY A 109 4.02 13.49 2.51
N LEU A 110 5.28 13.53 2.07
CA LEU A 110 6.16 12.37 2.01
C LEU A 110 6.52 11.83 3.40
N VAL A 111 6.81 12.73 4.37
CA VAL A 111 7.07 12.34 5.76
C VAL A 111 5.82 11.69 6.37
N ALA A 112 4.65 12.32 6.22
CA ALA A 112 3.38 11.77 6.69
C ALA A 112 3.08 10.40 6.04
N SER A 113 3.31 10.27 4.74
CA SER A 113 3.17 8.99 4.01
C SER A 113 4.06 7.90 4.62
N ALA A 114 5.33 8.19 4.87
CA ALA A 114 6.27 7.23 5.44
C ALA A 114 5.83 6.79 6.85
N LEU A 115 5.43 7.73 7.69
CA LEU A 115 4.93 7.43 9.04
C LEU A 115 3.64 6.61 9.03
N LEU A 116 2.70 6.92 8.13
CA LEU A 116 1.46 6.16 7.97
C LEU A 116 1.72 4.73 7.51
N GLN A 117 2.60 4.52 6.55
CA GLN A 117 2.97 3.18 6.07
C GLN A 117 3.72 2.40 7.13
N TRP A 118 4.64 3.03 7.87
CA TRP A 118 5.37 2.41 8.96
C TRP A 118 4.44 1.97 10.09
N THR A 119 3.57 2.88 10.57
CA THR A 119 2.60 2.56 11.62
C THR A 119 1.61 1.48 11.18
N ALA A 120 1.12 1.51 9.95
CA ALA A 120 0.27 0.47 9.40
C ALA A 120 0.95 -0.89 9.42
N SER A 121 2.19 -0.96 8.94
CA SER A 121 2.99 -2.19 8.94
C SER A 121 3.22 -2.73 10.35
N LEU A 122 3.55 -1.86 11.30
CA LEU A 122 3.72 -2.23 12.71
C LEU A 122 2.44 -2.82 13.31
N LEU A 123 1.28 -2.19 13.03
CA LEU A 123 -0.02 -2.69 13.50
C LEU A 123 -0.34 -4.08 12.90
N PHE A 124 -0.03 -4.32 11.63
CA PHE A 124 -0.16 -5.65 11.02
C PHE A 124 0.78 -6.66 11.67
N VAL A 125 2.05 -6.32 11.86
CA VAL A 125 3.02 -7.21 12.52
C VAL A 125 2.55 -7.59 13.93
N LEU A 126 2.18 -6.62 14.74
CA LEU A 126 1.66 -6.87 16.09
C LEU A 126 0.40 -7.74 16.08
N HIS A 127 -0.48 -7.53 15.12
CA HIS A 127 -1.69 -8.34 14.98
C HIS A 127 -1.39 -9.79 14.61
N PHE A 128 -0.44 -10.03 13.70
CA PHE A 128 -0.07 -11.38 13.28
C PHE A 128 0.86 -12.07 14.25
N TRP A 129 1.73 -11.35 14.94
CA TRP A 129 2.69 -11.92 15.90
C TRP A 129 2.03 -12.84 16.94
N CYS A 130 0.89 -12.42 17.46
CA CYS A 130 0.12 -13.22 18.43
C CYS A 130 -0.62 -14.41 17.81
N ARG A 131 -0.69 -14.53 16.49
CA ARG A 131 -1.40 -15.61 15.78
C ARG A 131 -0.47 -16.71 15.30
N VAL A 132 0.78 -16.40 15.02
CA VAL A 132 1.82 -17.37 14.69
C VAL A 132 2.29 -18.00 16.00
N ARG A 133 1.57 -19.03 16.49
CA ARG A 133 1.99 -19.82 17.65
C ARG A 133 2.67 -21.09 17.18
N PRO A 134 3.79 -21.50 17.81
CA PRO A 134 4.29 -22.85 17.66
C PRO A 134 3.23 -23.83 18.21
N LYS A 135 2.98 -24.93 17.48
CA LYS A 135 2.18 -26.07 17.98
C LYS A 135 2.92 -26.75 19.11
#